data_4e7beccc24d303fe76c71b052e761832
#
_entry.id   4e7beccc24d303fe76c71b052e761832
#
_cell.length_a   1.000
_cell.length_b   1.000
_cell.length_c   1.000
_cell.angle_alpha   90.00
_cell.angle_beta   90.00
_cell.angle_gamma   90.00
#
_symmetry.space_group_name_H-M   'P 1'
#
loop_
_entity.id
_entity.type
_entity.pdbx_description
1 polymer ?
#
loop_
_entity_poly.entity_id
_entity_poly.type
_entity_poly.pdbx_seq_one_letter_code
_entity_poly.pdbx_strand_id
1 'polypeptide(L)'
;MPFGIGSRKEQGQKADRSKFISSYPVQNPSVTSTKSDSGEYTIEIPLKKPPKWMTFFVTFPEKKTVRLDALGSFVWQLCDGRHTVQDIVTELADHYKLNKAEAAASVDKFLLELGKRGLVIFLVKPVHEADAQAKAESMTPKNGPEEASAGS
;
A
#
# COMPACT_ATOMS: atom_id res chain seq x y z
N MET A 1 -17.52 31.32 -24.12
CA MET A 1 -17.21 31.41 -22.67
C MET A 1 -16.65 30.07 -22.20
N PRO A 2 -15.37 29.99 -21.87
CA PRO A 2 -14.72 28.74 -21.55
C PRO A 2 -14.89 28.29 -20.10
N PHE A 3 -15.94 28.71 -19.43
CA PHE A 3 -16.11 28.44 -17.98
C PHE A 3 -16.49 27.00 -17.64
N GLY A 4 -16.93 26.20 -18.61
CA GLY A 4 -17.33 24.82 -18.37
C GLY A 4 -16.22 23.78 -18.40
N ILE A 5 -15.04 24.12 -18.91
CA ILE A 5 -13.96 23.17 -19.16
C ILE A 5 -13.09 22.92 -17.91
N GLY A 6 -12.99 23.92 -17.04
CA GLY A 6 -12.22 23.80 -15.79
C GLY A 6 -12.88 22.91 -14.74
N SER A 7 -14.19 22.91 -14.67
CA SER A 7 -14.95 22.20 -13.64
C SER A 7 -14.87 20.68 -13.76
N ARG A 8 -14.78 20.13 -14.96
CA ARG A 8 -14.70 18.69 -15.19
C ARG A 8 -13.38 18.08 -14.72
N LYS A 9 -12.27 18.75 -14.98
CA LYS A 9 -10.94 18.31 -14.53
C LYS A 9 -10.83 18.39 -13.00
N GLU A 10 -11.35 19.44 -12.39
CA GLU A 10 -11.34 19.61 -10.95
C GLU A 10 -12.19 18.57 -10.22
N GLN A 11 -13.35 18.22 -10.76
CA GLN A 11 -14.22 17.20 -10.21
C GLN A 11 -13.59 15.81 -10.32
N GLY A 12 -12.95 15.51 -11.44
CA GLY A 12 -12.20 14.27 -11.61
C GLY A 12 -11.05 14.14 -10.62
N GLN A 13 -10.27 15.19 -10.45
CA GLN A 13 -9.16 15.22 -9.50
C GLN A 13 -9.64 15.10 -8.04
N LYS A 14 -10.75 15.73 -7.68
CA LYS A 14 -11.34 15.61 -6.34
C LYS A 14 -11.84 14.19 -6.08
N ALA A 15 -12.50 13.57 -7.06
CA ALA A 15 -12.99 12.21 -6.94
C ALA A 15 -11.82 11.20 -6.82
N ASP A 16 -10.78 11.37 -7.61
CA ASP A 16 -9.60 10.53 -7.57
C ASP A 16 -8.84 10.70 -6.25
N ARG A 17 -8.72 11.92 -5.77
CA ARG A 17 -8.11 12.20 -4.46
C ARG A 17 -8.95 11.60 -3.32
N SER A 18 -10.26 11.70 -3.38
CA SER A 18 -11.15 11.11 -2.38
C SER A 18 -10.98 9.60 -2.30
N LYS A 19 -10.89 8.93 -3.42
CA LYS A 19 -10.60 7.49 -3.49
C LYS A 19 -9.24 7.15 -2.91
N PHE A 20 -8.24 7.95 -3.23
CA PHE A 20 -6.88 7.76 -2.74
C PHE A 20 -6.80 7.88 -1.22
N ILE A 21 -7.34 8.95 -0.63
CA ILE A 21 -7.28 9.17 0.82
C ILE A 21 -8.10 8.14 1.62
N SER A 22 -9.11 7.54 0.98
CA SER A 22 -9.94 6.49 1.59
C SER A 22 -9.38 5.09 1.37
N SER A 23 -8.34 4.95 0.57
CA SER A 23 -7.73 3.64 0.30
C SER A 23 -6.85 3.19 1.47
N TYR A 24 -6.63 1.88 1.53
CA TYR A 24 -5.83 1.23 2.56
C TYR A 24 -4.50 0.79 1.95
N PRO A 25 -3.41 1.54 2.16
CA PRO A 25 -2.11 1.12 1.66
C PRO A 25 -1.60 -0.09 2.43
N VAL A 26 -1.10 -1.07 1.72
CA VAL A 26 -0.50 -2.28 2.28
C VAL A 26 0.85 -2.52 1.63
N GLN A 27 1.82 -2.96 2.42
CA GLN A 27 3.14 -3.33 1.93
C GLN A 27 3.01 -4.49 0.94
N ASN A 28 3.69 -4.38 -0.21
CA ASN A 28 3.69 -5.47 -1.18
C ASN A 28 4.39 -6.69 -0.58
N PRO A 29 3.72 -7.86 -0.50
CA PRO A 29 4.30 -9.06 0.09
C PRO A 29 5.52 -9.60 -0.68
N SER A 30 5.72 -9.15 -1.92
CA SER A 30 6.88 -9.54 -2.73
C SER A 30 8.16 -8.80 -2.37
N VAL A 31 8.09 -7.76 -1.54
CA VAL A 31 9.27 -7.02 -1.09
C VAL A 31 9.64 -7.43 0.34
N THR A 32 10.91 -7.41 0.65
CA THR A 32 11.40 -7.68 2.00
C THR A 32 11.77 -6.37 2.67
N SER A 33 11.28 -6.14 3.87
CA SER A 33 11.66 -4.97 4.64
C SER A 33 12.35 -5.39 5.94
N THR A 34 13.45 -4.74 6.24
CA THR A 34 14.23 -4.99 7.45
C THR A 34 14.30 -3.71 8.26
N LYS A 35 13.99 -3.80 9.54
CA LYS A 35 14.08 -2.68 10.47
C LYS A 35 15.47 -2.68 11.11
N SER A 36 16.14 -1.54 11.08
CA SER A 36 17.43 -1.37 11.76
C SER A 36 17.23 -1.07 13.24
N ASP A 37 18.29 -1.14 14.02
CA ASP A 37 18.29 -0.79 15.45
C ASP A 37 17.90 0.66 15.70
N SER A 38 18.15 1.54 14.72
CA SER A 38 17.73 2.94 14.74
C SER A 38 16.24 3.16 14.47
N GLY A 39 15.53 2.10 14.08
CA GLY A 39 14.10 2.15 13.76
C GLY A 39 13.79 2.47 12.30
N GLU A 40 14.80 2.67 11.47
CA GLU A 40 14.64 2.94 10.05
C GLU A 40 14.46 1.64 9.26
N TYR A 41 13.66 1.68 8.20
CA TYR A 41 13.43 0.53 7.35
C TYR A 41 14.28 0.56 6.10
N THR A 42 14.77 -0.59 5.74
CA THR A 42 15.43 -0.85 4.45
C THR A 42 14.56 -1.84 3.68
N ILE A 43 14.16 -1.46 2.47
CA ILE A 43 13.30 -2.28 1.61
C ILE A 43 14.15 -2.88 0.52
N GLU A 44 14.10 -4.20 0.37
CA GLU A 44 14.76 -4.94 -0.71
C GLU A 44 13.73 -5.36 -1.74
N ILE A 45 13.95 -4.94 -2.98
CA ILE A 45 13.08 -5.25 -4.11
C ILE A 45 13.79 -6.32 -4.95
N PRO A 46 13.21 -7.53 -5.08
CA PRO A 46 13.77 -8.50 -5.99
C PRO A 46 13.58 -8.02 -7.43
N LEU A 47 14.66 -7.97 -8.19
CA LEU A 47 14.61 -7.63 -9.59
C LEU A 47 14.42 -8.91 -10.41
N LYS A 48 13.61 -8.82 -11.47
CA LYS A 48 13.44 -9.93 -12.40
C LYS A 48 14.78 -10.22 -13.07
N LYS A 49 15.17 -11.48 -13.08
CA LYS A 49 16.38 -11.92 -13.79
C LYS A 49 16.21 -11.64 -15.28
N PRO A 50 17.17 -10.96 -15.91
CA PRO A 50 17.15 -10.78 -17.36
C PRO A 50 17.33 -12.12 -18.07
N PRO A 51 16.91 -12.25 -19.34
CA PRO A 51 17.14 -13.47 -20.09
C PRO A 51 18.63 -13.80 -20.19
N LYS A 52 18.96 -15.10 -20.24
CA LYS A 52 20.33 -15.59 -20.17
C LYS A 52 21.26 -14.96 -21.19
N TRP A 53 20.76 -14.59 -22.39
CA TRP A 53 21.57 -13.96 -23.42
C TRP A 53 22.04 -12.55 -23.06
N MET A 54 21.29 -11.82 -22.20
CA MET A 54 21.69 -10.50 -21.70
C MET A 54 22.73 -10.59 -20.58
N THR A 55 22.73 -11.66 -19.80
CA THR A 55 23.67 -11.82 -18.67
C THR A 55 25.12 -12.01 -19.14
N PHE A 56 25.35 -12.36 -20.40
CA PHE A 56 26.66 -12.47 -20.98
C PHE A 56 27.36 -11.11 -21.19
N PHE A 57 26.58 -10.04 -21.34
CA PHE A 57 27.09 -8.74 -21.69
C PHE A 57 27.09 -7.73 -20.54
N VAL A 58 26.19 -7.91 -19.56
CA VAL A 58 26.01 -6.94 -18.46
C VAL A 58 25.72 -7.69 -17.17
N THR A 59 26.39 -7.29 -16.11
CA THR A 59 26.09 -7.77 -14.75
C THR A 59 24.90 -6.97 -14.21
N PHE A 60 23.79 -7.64 -13.94
CA PHE A 60 22.59 -7.01 -13.38
C PHE A 60 22.55 -7.21 -11.86
N PRO A 61 22.17 -6.19 -11.08
CA PRO A 61 21.95 -6.38 -9.65
C PRO A 61 20.73 -7.28 -9.41
N GLU A 62 20.85 -8.20 -8.47
CA GLU A 62 19.76 -9.12 -8.12
C GLU A 62 18.66 -8.44 -7.29
N LYS A 63 18.99 -7.39 -6.61
CA LYS A 63 18.09 -6.65 -5.72
C LYS A 63 18.35 -5.15 -5.82
N LYS A 64 17.29 -4.39 -5.65
CA LYS A 64 17.35 -2.95 -5.46
C LYS A 64 17.02 -2.64 -4.01
N THR A 65 17.83 -1.85 -3.35
CA THR A 65 17.66 -1.48 -1.96
C THR A 65 17.20 -0.04 -1.84
N VAL A 66 16.14 0.20 -1.08
CA VAL A 66 15.63 1.53 -0.76
C VAL A 66 15.70 1.70 0.76
N ARG A 67 16.42 2.71 1.21
CA ARG A 67 16.45 3.09 2.63
C ARG A 67 15.44 4.18 2.90
N LEU A 68 14.66 4.01 3.94
CA LEU A 68 13.69 4.99 4.41
C LEU A 68 14.28 5.74 5.60
N ASP A 69 14.09 7.04 5.62
CA ASP A 69 14.40 7.86 6.80
C ASP A 69 13.38 7.60 7.92
N ALA A 70 13.52 8.30 9.04
CA ALA A 70 12.64 8.14 10.20
C ALA A 70 11.16 8.39 9.83
N LEU A 71 10.88 9.43 9.07
CA LEU A 71 9.54 9.81 8.67
C LEU A 71 8.95 8.78 7.69
N GLY A 72 9.72 8.41 6.67
CA GLY A 72 9.32 7.37 5.72
C GLY A 72 9.11 6.03 6.38
N SER A 73 9.93 5.67 7.35
CA SER A 73 9.81 4.44 8.14
C SER A 73 8.55 4.43 8.98
N PHE A 74 8.17 5.57 9.55
CA PHE A 74 6.92 5.72 10.30
C PHE A 74 5.72 5.47 9.39
N VAL A 75 5.67 6.11 8.23
CA VAL A 75 4.60 5.90 7.24
C VAL A 75 4.58 4.46 6.75
N TRP A 76 5.74 3.86 6.50
CA TRP A 76 5.88 2.48 6.06
C TRP A 76 5.25 1.48 7.05
N GLN A 77 5.43 1.69 8.35
CA GLN A 77 4.82 0.84 9.38
C GLN A 77 3.29 0.89 9.35
N LEU A 78 2.73 2.04 9.02
CA LEU A 78 1.28 2.24 8.95
C LEU A 78 0.67 1.72 7.65
N CYS A 79 1.50 1.30 6.68
CA CYS A 79 1.05 0.62 5.46
C CYS A 79 0.75 -0.86 5.74
N ASP A 80 -0.18 -1.12 6.63
CA ASP A 80 -0.58 -2.45 7.09
C ASP A 80 -1.89 -2.95 6.45
N GLY A 81 -2.50 -2.14 5.60
CA GLY A 81 -3.80 -2.44 5.01
C GLY A 81 -4.99 -2.21 5.94
N ARG A 82 -4.77 -1.66 7.12
CA ARG A 82 -5.82 -1.33 8.11
C ARG A 82 -6.04 0.15 8.28
N HIS A 83 -4.98 0.93 8.10
CA HIS A 83 -5.04 2.39 8.14
C HIS A 83 -5.32 2.93 6.74
N THR A 84 -6.23 3.91 6.65
CA THR A 84 -6.42 4.65 5.41
C THR A 84 -5.28 5.64 5.22
N VAL A 85 -5.12 6.16 4.01
CA VAL A 85 -4.17 7.26 3.77
C VAL A 85 -4.46 8.44 4.70
N GLN A 86 -5.75 8.74 4.91
CA GLN A 86 -6.18 9.81 5.83
C GLN A 86 -5.76 9.55 7.27
N ASP A 87 -5.87 8.31 7.73
CA ASP A 87 -5.43 7.90 9.08
C ASP A 87 -3.92 8.09 9.23
N ILE A 88 -3.16 7.69 8.22
CA ILE A 88 -1.70 7.86 8.19
C ILE A 88 -1.31 9.33 8.27
N VAL A 89 -2.03 10.20 7.55
CA VAL A 89 -1.80 11.66 7.62
C VAL A 89 -2.04 12.16 9.03
N THR A 90 -3.11 11.73 9.67
CA THR A 90 -3.46 12.15 11.03
C THR A 90 -2.40 11.67 12.04
N GLU A 91 -2.03 10.40 11.97
CA GLU A 91 -1.00 9.82 12.84
C GLU A 91 0.35 10.51 12.67
N LEU A 92 0.75 10.79 11.44
CA LEU A 92 2.00 11.51 11.15
C LEU A 92 1.97 12.93 11.71
N ALA A 93 0.86 13.65 11.48
CA ALA A 93 0.69 15.02 11.98
C ALA A 93 0.78 15.07 13.50
N ASP A 94 0.12 14.14 14.18
CA ASP A 94 0.10 14.08 15.64
C ASP A 94 1.47 13.67 16.21
N HIS A 95 2.12 12.68 15.60
CA HIS A 95 3.40 12.17 16.10
C HIS A 95 4.54 13.19 15.96
N TYR A 96 4.63 13.86 14.82
CA TYR A 96 5.69 14.82 14.54
C TYR A 96 5.27 16.28 14.77
N LYS A 97 4.07 16.52 15.29
CA LYS A 97 3.53 17.88 15.53
C LYS A 97 3.54 18.75 14.26
N LEU A 98 3.17 18.13 13.15
CA LEU A 98 3.09 18.81 11.85
C LEU A 98 1.70 19.40 11.63
N ASN A 99 1.65 20.42 10.78
CA ASN A 99 0.40 20.91 10.23
C ASN A 99 -0.22 19.80 9.35
N LYS A 100 -1.53 19.62 9.42
CA LYS A 100 -2.24 18.60 8.64
C LYS A 100 -2.01 18.72 7.13
N ALA A 101 -1.92 19.93 6.60
CA ALA A 101 -1.66 20.17 5.18
C ALA A 101 -0.25 19.70 4.78
N GLU A 102 0.74 19.97 5.62
CA GLU A 102 2.13 19.52 5.41
C GLU A 102 2.24 18.00 5.50
N ALA A 103 1.60 17.41 6.52
CA ALA A 103 1.56 15.97 6.69
C ALA A 103 0.88 15.30 5.49
N ALA A 104 -0.26 15.84 5.03
CA ALA A 104 -0.97 15.32 3.87
C ALA A 104 -0.10 15.36 2.60
N ALA A 105 0.53 16.49 2.33
CA ALA A 105 1.40 16.63 1.16
C ALA A 105 2.57 15.65 1.19
N SER A 106 3.18 15.46 2.36
CA SER A 106 4.30 14.53 2.54
C SER A 106 3.88 13.08 2.36
N VAL A 107 2.78 12.67 2.99
CA VAL A 107 2.24 11.31 2.91
C VAL A 107 1.81 10.99 1.49
N ASP A 108 1.05 11.90 0.85
CA ASP A 108 0.57 11.71 -0.52
C ASP A 108 1.74 11.47 -1.48
N LYS A 109 2.73 12.36 -1.43
CA LYS A 109 3.92 12.25 -2.27
C LYS A 109 4.69 10.96 -2.03
N PHE A 110 4.90 10.61 -0.78
CA PHE A 110 5.64 9.42 -0.39
C PHE A 110 4.92 8.14 -0.83
N LEU A 111 3.64 8.02 -0.53
CA LEU A 111 2.84 6.85 -0.89
C LEU A 111 2.69 6.68 -2.40
N LEU A 112 2.52 7.78 -3.14
CA LEU A 112 2.48 7.73 -4.61
C LEU A 112 3.81 7.24 -5.19
N GLU A 113 4.94 7.67 -4.64
CA GLU A 113 6.25 7.18 -5.05
C GLU A 113 6.42 5.68 -4.75
N LEU A 114 6.02 5.24 -3.56
CA LEU A 114 6.05 3.82 -3.21
C LEU A 114 5.13 3.00 -4.11
N GLY A 115 3.96 3.52 -4.43
CA GLY A 115 3.01 2.88 -5.36
C GLY A 115 3.57 2.74 -6.77
N LYS A 116 4.20 3.77 -7.30
CA LYS A 116 4.85 3.74 -8.62
C LYS A 116 5.97 2.70 -8.69
N ARG A 117 6.67 2.51 -7.59
CA ARG A 117 7.75 1.50 -7.48
C ARG A 117 7.23 0.10 -7.18
N GLY A 118 5.93 -0.05 -6.98
CA GLY A 118 5.32 -1.33 -6.65
C GLY A 118 5.59 -1.82 -5.23
N LEU A 119 6.00 -0.93 -4.33
CA LEU A 119 6.31 -1.26 -2.95
C LEU A 119 5.07 -1.30 -2.06
N VAL A 120 4.04 -0.52 -2.42
CA VAL A 120 2.77 -0.41 -1.72
C VAL A 120 1.63 -0.65 -2.70
N ILE A 121 0.62 -1.36 -2.24
CA ILE A 121 -0.62 -1.63 -2.97
C ILE A 121 -1.74 -0.90 -2.23
N PHE A 122 -2.63 -0.26 -2.97
CA PHE A 122 -3.77 0.47 -2.39
C PHE A 122 -5.03 -0.37 -2.49
N LEU A 123 -5.57 -0.75 -1.34
CA LEU A 123 -6.79 -1.56 -1.25
C LEU A 123 -8.02 -0.69 -1.07
N VAL A 124 -9.14 -1.13 -1.62
CA VAL A 124 -10.45 -0.46 -1.46
C VAL A 124 -11.07 -0.79 -0.10
N LYS A 125 -10.77 -1.96 0.45
CA LYS A 125 -11.25 -2.45 1.74
C LYS A 125 -10.08 -2.80 2.65
N PRO A 126 -10.23 -2.69 3.98
CA PRO A 126 -9.17 -3.08 4.90
C PRO A 126 -8.89 -4.59 4.82
N VAL A 127 -7.65 -4.96 5.10
CA VAL A 127 -7.19 -6.36 5.06
C VAL A 127 -8.07 -7.26 5.94
N HIS A 128 -8.49 -6.76 7.09
CA HIS A 128 -9.33 -7.52 8.02
C HIS A 128 -10.66 -7.98 7.39
N GLU A 129 -11.32 -7.12 6.61
CA GLU A 129 -12.56 -7.47 5.91
C GLU A 129 -12.31 -8.41 4.73
N ALA A 130 -11.22 -8.20 4.01
CA ALA A 130 -10.84 -9.07 2.91
C ALA A 130 -10.51 -10.48 3.39
N ASP A 131 -9.78 -10.60 4.50
CA ASP A 131 -9.45 -11.88 5.11
C ASP A 131 -10.70 -12.58 5.66
N ALA A 132 -11.60 -11.83 6.28
CA ALA A 132 -12.85 -12.36 6.78
C ALA A 132 -13.75 -12.87 5.63
N GLN A 133 -13.82 -12.15 4.53
CA GLN A 133 -14.56 -12.58 3.35
C GLN A 133 -13.94 -13.80 2.68
N ALA A 134 -12.64 -13.80 2.48
CA ALA A 134 -11.92 -14.93 1.91
C ALA A 134 -12.07 -16.18 2.80
N LYS A 135 -12.00 -16.00 4.11
CA LYS A 135 -12.21 -17.07 5.08
C LYS A 135 -13.66 -17.56 5.09
N ALA A 136 -14.63 -16.65 4.99
CA ALA A 136 -16.04 -16.99 4.89
C ALA A 136 -16.35 -17.75 3.59
N GLU A 137 -15.77 -17.33 2.47
CA GLU A 137 -15.91 -18.03 1.18
C GLU A 137 -15.27 -19.41 1.21
N SER A 138 -14.09 -19.54 1.83
CA SER A 138 -13.44 -20.85 1.97
C SER A 138 -14.15 -21.77 2.97
N MET A 139 -14.88 -21.18 3.91
CA MET A 139 -15.70 -21.90 4.90
C MET A 139 -17.14 -22.13 4.44
N THR A 140 -17.60 -21.50 3.34
CA THR A 140 -18.91 -21.80 2.77
C THR A 140 -18.85 -23.24 2.26
N PRO A 141 -19.44 -24.20 3.00
CA PRO A 141 -19.13 -25.58 2.68
C PRO A 141 -19.91 -26.03 1.47
N LYS A 142 -19.21 -26.59 0.55
CA LYS A 142 -19.81 -27.56 -0.33
C LYS A 142 -20.38 -28.75 0.45
N ASN A 143 -20.11 -28.80 1.74
CA ASN A 143 -20.43 -29.92 2.63
C ASN A 143 -21.54 -29.62 3.66
N GLY A 144 -22.14 -28.45 3.61
CA GLY A 144 -23.19 -28.07 4.53
C GLY A 144 -24.40 -29.02 4.58
N PRO A 145 -24.91 -29.50 3.43
CA PRO A 145 -26.00 -30.50 3.44
C PRO A 145 -25.59 -31.84 4.05
N GLU A 146 -24.34 -32.23 3.93
CA GLU A 146 -23.83 -33.50 4.47
C GLU A 146 -23.76 -33.48 5.98
N GLU A 147 -23.36 -32.35 6.57
CA GLU A 147 -23.32 -32.19 8.01
C GLU A 147 -24.72 -32.27 8.65
N ALA A 148 -25.70 -31.68 7.98
CA ALA A 148 -27.09 -31.73 8.43
C ALA A 148 -27.63 -33.16 8.41
N SER A 149 -27.25 -33.97 7.45
CA SER A 149 -27.69 -35.36 7.38
C SER A 149 -26.94 -36.25 8.38
N ALA A 150 -25.71 -35.92 8.71
CA ALA A 150 -24.94 -36.65 9.69
C ALA A 150 -25.41 -36.39 11.12
N GLY A 151 -26.06 -35.26 11.36
CA GLY A 151 -26.62 -34.87 12.67
C GLY A 151 -27.96 -35.54 12.99
N SER A 152 -28.53 -36.25 12.05
CA SER A 152 -29.77 -37.02 12.26
C SER A 152 -29.43 -38.48 12.60
#